data_a2aebcc2718ac2baa55f79ee224b3759
#
_entry.id   a2aebcc2718ac2baa55f79ee224b3759
#
_cell.length_a   1.000
_cell.length_b   1.000
_cell.length_c   1.000
_cell.angle_alpha   90.00
_cell.angle_beta   90.00
_cell.angle_gamma   90.00
#
_symmetry.space_group_name_H-M   'P 1'
#
loop_
_entity.id
_entity.type
_entity.pdbx_description
1 polymer ?
#
loop_
_entity_poly.entity_id
_entity_poly.type
_entity_poly.pdbx_seq_one_letter_code
_entity_poly.pdbx_strand_id
1 'polypeptide(L)'
;IWHYKNISETSVPDYRLMSTSFLQNTMLDMGMGAYPVLFDVNGDGLTDLVTGNYGKLDSCNMNQNGQLKCYYTSSLSLFLNNGTTTEPSFYLADDDFAGTSSLFLKGLYPAFGDLNGDGRPDMLLGNENGDFIYYQNISSGAEGVPVYAAPQLSYQGLDAGAYSTPVLVKLPGESLPALVSGNAEGKLCYFKNSGTITSPVFSL
;
A
#
# COMPACT_ATOMS: atom_id res chain seq x y z
N ILE A 1 16.54 -3.20 2.90
CA ILE A 1 16.07 -2.96 1.51
C ILE A 1 17.26 -2.59 0.66
N TRP A 2 17.40 -3.20 -0.54
CA TRP A 2 18.43 -2.84 -1.50
C TRP A 2 17.90 -1.74 -2.40
N HIS A 3 18.68 -0.70 -2.57
CA HIS A 3 18.36 0.43 -3.43
C HIS A 3 19.11 0.35 -4.74
N TYR A 4 18.36 0.27 -5.84
CA TYR A 4 18.88 0.34 -7.19
C TYR A 4 18.44 1.65 -7.85
N LYS A 5 19.38 2.42 -8.34
CA LYS A 5 19.10 3.64 -9.11
C LYS A 5 19.21 3.33 -10.61
N ASN A 6 18.23 3.78 -11.37
CA ASN A 6 18.36 3.80 -12.82
C ASN A 6 19.34 4.91 -13.21
N ILE A 7 20.45 4.53 -13.82
CA ILE A 7 21.52 5.44 -14.28
C ILE A 7 21.52 5.62 -15.80
N SER A 8 20.54 5.04 -16.50
CA SER A 8 20.47 5.13 -17.96
C SER A 8 20.09 6.54 -18.41
N GLU A 9 20.78 7.02 -19.43
CA GLU A 9 20.42 8.21 -20.21
C GLU A 9 19.59 7.88 -21.47
N THR A 10 19.22 6.60 -21.62
CA THR A 10 18.44 6.10 -22.76
C THR A 10 17.08 5.58 -22.33
N SER A 11 16.23 5.17 -23.29
CA SER A 11 14.95 4.54 -23.01
C SER A 11 15.06 3.11 -22.43
N VAL A 12 16.25 2.51 -22.46
CA VAL A 12 16.48 1.20 -21.84
C VAL A 12 17.00 1.40 -20.42
N PRO A 13 16.29 0.91 -19.39
CA PRO A 13 16.74 1.08 -18.01
C PRO A 13 18.07 0.35 -17.74
N ASP A 14 18.95 1.00 -16.99
CA ASP A 14 20.19 0.43 -16.45
C ASP A 14 20.23 0.68 -14.95
N TYR A 15 20.06 -0.36 -14.13
CA TYR A 15 19.95 -0.26 -12.69
C TYR A 15 21.27 -0.55 -11.99
N ARG A 16 21.75 0.43 -11.24
CA ARG A 16 22.95 0.29 -10.42
C ARG A 16 22.58 0.20 -8.95
N LEU A 17 23.15 -0.79 -8.24
CA LEU A 17 23.03 -0.91 -6.79
C LEU A 17 23.74 0.28 -6.12
N MET A 18 23.00 1.08 -5.38
CA MET A 18 23.49 2.26 -4.67
C MET A 18 23.70 1.98 -3.18
N SER A 19 22.86 1.15 -2.57
CA SER A 19 22.93 0.83 -1.14
C SER A 19 22.30 -0.54 -0.88
N THR A 20 22.89 -1.30 0.03
CA THR A 20 22.31 -2.53 0.58
C THR A 20 21.54 -2.27 1.88
N SER A 21 21.64 -1.06 2.42
CA SER A 21 21.03 -0.61 3.67
C SER A 21 20.25 0.70 3.46
N PHE A 22 19.42 0.72 2.43
CA PHE A 22 18.50 1.82 2.18
C PHE A 22 17.61 2.03 3.42
N LEU A 23 17.24 3.27 3.71
CA LEU A 23 16.59 3.70 4.95
C LEU A 23 17.57 3.72 6.15
N GLN A 24 18.56 4.63 6.08
CA GLN A 24 19.48 4.99 7.17
C GLN A 24 20.43 3.89 7.63
N ASN A 25 20.91 3.06 6.70
CA ASN A 25 21.86 1.97 7.01
C ASN A 25 21.36 0.95 8.04
N THR A 26 20.06 0.91 8.32
CA THR A 26 19.43 -0.10 9.16
C THR A 26 18.53 -0.97 8.31
N MET A 27 18.65 -2.28 8.44
CA MET A 27 17.60 -3.18 7.93
C MET A 27 16.40 -3.02 8.86
N LEU A 28 15.29 -2.51 8.30
CA LEU A 28 14.02 -2.48 9.00
C LEU A 28 13.33 -3.83 8.78
N ASP A 29 13.09 -4.53 9.87
CA ASP A 29 12.31 -5.77 9.82
C ASP A 29 10.82 -5.41 9.70
N MET A 30 10.28 -5.60 8.50
CA MET A 30 8.86 -5.38 8.20
C MET A 30 8.02 -6.65 8.46
N GLY A 31 8.61 -7.69 9.02
CA GLY A 31 7.99 -8.99 9.19
C GLY A 31 8.06 -9.84 7.92
N MET A 32 7.10 -10.76 7.76
CA MET A 32 7.02 -11.60 6.57
C MET A 32 6.43 -10.81 5.40
N GLY A 33 7.15 -10.83 4.29
CA GLY A 33 6.79 -10.05 3.09
C GLY A 33 7.00 -8.55 3.31
N ALA A 34 7.38 -7.87 2.27
CA ALA A 34 7.43 -6.41 2.25
C ALA A 34 6.84 -5.96 0.91
N TYR A 35 5.75 -5.22 0.96
CA TYR A 35 4.98 -4.79 -0.21
C TYR A 35 5.06 -3.26 -0.32
N PRO A 36 6.19 -2.72 -0.83
CA PRO A 36 6.42 -1.29 -0.87
C PRO A 36 5.62 -0.63 -1.98
N VAL A 37 5.02 0.50 -1.65
CA VAL A 37 4.36 1.40 -2.60
C VAL A 37 4.96 2.79 -2.42
N LEU A 38 5.37 3.40 -3.52
CA LEU A 38 5.87 4.77 -3.57
C LEU A 38 4.74 5.68 -4.03
N PHE A 39 4.35 6.63 -3.19
CA PHE A 39 3.28 7.58 -3.48
C PHE A 39 3.44 8.82 -2.60
N ASP A 40 3.06 9.98 -3.09
CA ASP A 40 2.95 11.22 -2.30
C ASP A 40 1.64 11.15 -1.48
N VAL A 41 1.73 10.59 -0.26
CA VAL A 41 0.52 10.29 0.53
C VAL A 41 -0.01 11.49 1.29
N ASN A 42 0.82 12.48 1.55
CA ASN A 42 0.46 13.70 2.28
C ASN A 42 0.23 14.91 1.36
N GLY A 43 0.58 14.83 0.07
CA GLY A 43 0.36 15.88 -0.92
C GLY A 43 1.38 17.01 -0.84
N ASP A 44 2.58 16.77 -0.29
CA ASP A 44 3.63 17.79 -0.17
C ASP A 44 4.52 17.89 -1.43
N GLY A 45 4.30 17.04 -2.42
CA GLY A 45 5.05 16.98 -3.69
C GLY A 45 6.29 16.10 -3.62
N LEU A 46 6.57 15.44 -2.50
CA LEU A 46 7.62 14.45 -2.36
C LEU A 46 7.02 13.04 -2.37
N THR A 47 7.73 12.09 -2.96
CA THR A 47 7.28 10.70 -2.96
C THR A 47 7.65 10.05 -1.63
N ASP A 48 6.65 9.55 -0.91
CA ASP A 48 6.78 8.79 0.31
C ASP A 48 6.87 7.28 0.04
N LEU A 49 7.11 6.50 1.08
CA LEU A 49 7.11 5.05 1.03
C LEU A 49 6.11 4.49 2.06
N VAL A 50 5.12 3.77 1.56
CA VAL A 50 4.25 2.94 2.41
C VAL A 50 4.59 1.49 2.16
N THR A 51 4.73 0.70 3.21
CA THR A 51 4.97 -0.72 3.05
C THR A 51 3.97 -1.52 3.87
N GLY A 52 3.27 -2.43 3.20
CA GLY A 52 2.49 -3.46 3.83
C GLY A 52 3.33 -4.71 4.10
N ASN A 53 2.78 -5.64 4.86
CA ASN A 53 3.41 -6.92 5.14
C ASN A 53 2.38 -8.05 5.20
N TYR A 54 2.86 -9.29 5.22
CA TYR A 54 2.02 -10.46 5.50
C TYR A 54 1.78 -10.63 7.00
N GLY A 55 2.69 -10.15 7.84
CA GLY A 55 2.57 -10.09 9.29
C GLY A 55 3.92 -10.06 10.01
N LYS A 56 3.96 -9.28 11.07
CA LYS A 56 5.02 -9.33 12.09
C LYS A 56 4.67 -10.42 13.11
N LEU A 57 5.66 -11.12 13.62
CA LEU A 57 5.46 -12.13 14.66
C LEU A 57 5.07 -11.47 15.97
N ASP A 58 3.88 -11.76 16.49
CA ASP A 58 3.44 -11.29 17.81
C ASP A 58 3.87 -12.24 18.93
N SER A 59 3.50 -13.51 18.80
CA SER A 59 3.77 -14.51 19.83
C SER A 59 3.75 -15.92 19.25
N CYS A 60 4.45 -16.83 19.94
CA CYS A 60 4.36 -18.27 19.69
C CYS A 60 4.04 -19.00 20.97
N ASN A 61 3.04 -19.87 20.94
CA ASN A 61 2.61 -20.66 22.06
C ASN A 61 2.51 -22.15 21.71
N MET A 62 2.85 -23.01 22.65
CA MET A 62 2.61 -24.46 22.50
C MET A 62 1.12 -24.72 22.66
N ASN A 63 0.50 -25.38 21.69
CA ASN A 63 -0.87 -25.86 21.84
C ASN A 63 -0.93 -27.11 22.72
N GLN A 64 -2.13 -27.57 23.05
CA GLN A 64 -2.36 -28.74 23.92
C GLN A 64 -1.76 -30.04 23.34
N ASN A 65 -1.46 -30.08 22.04
CA ASN A 65 -0.86 -31.22 21.37
C ASN A 65 0.69 -31.11 21.25
N GLY A 66 1.29 -30.13 21.94
CA GLY A 66 2.73 -29.91 21.91
C GLY A 66 3.26 -29.31 20.58
N GLN A 67 2.39 -28.72 19.77
CA GLN A 67 2.76 -28.05 18.53
C GLN A 67 2.92 -26.56 18.77
N LEU A 68 3.99 -25.96 18.22
CA LEU A 68 4.20 -24.52 18.24
C LEU A 68 3.19 -23.84 17.30
N LYS A 69 2.39 -22.91 17.83
CA LYS A 69 1.48 -22.06 17.06
C LYS A 69 1.93 -20.61 17.22
N CYS A 70 2.27 -19.98 16.09
CA CYS A 70 2.67 -18.59 16.05
C CYS A 70 1.53 -17.72 15.49
N TYR A 71 1.40 -16.54 16.05
CA TYR A 71 0.44 -15.52 15.67
C TYR A 71 1.19 -14.35 15.05
N TYR A 72 0.58 -13.76 14.04
CA TYR A 72 1.16 -12.67 13.27
C TYR A 72 0.12 -11.59 13.07
N THR A 73 0.51 -10.33 13.18
CA THR A 73 -0.32 -9.17 12.90
C THR A 73 0.29 -8.39 11.73
N SER A 74 -0.53 -8.14 10.71
CA SER A 74 -0.13 -7.27 9.60
C SER A 74 -0.44 -5.82 9.94
N SER A 75 0.42 -4.92 9.50
CA SER A 75 0.21 -3.49 9.57
C SER A 75 0.86 -2.81 8.36
N LEU A 76 0.41 -1.61 8.05
CA LEU A 76 1.14 -0.72 7.16
C LEU A 76 2.14 0.11 7.96
N SER A 77 3.31 0.35 7.38
CA SER A 77 4.26 1.33 7.92
C SER A 77 4.45 2.44 6.91
N LEU A 78 4.40 3.70 7.39
CA LEU A 78 4.59 4.91 6.60
C LEU A 78 5.95 5.50 6.88
N PHE A 79 6.69 5.75 5.81
CA PHE A 79 7.93 6.51 5.82
C PHE A 79 7.74 7.76 5.00
N LEU A 80 7.79 8.92 5.64
CA LEU A 80 7.72 10.21 4.96
C LEU A 80 9.11 10.61 4.44
N ASN A 81 9.11 11.24 3.28
CA ASN A 81 10.30 11.77 2.65
C ASN A 81 10.49 13.23 3.07
N ASN A 82 11.50 13.52 3.87
CA ASN A 82 11.89 14.87 4.25
C ASN A 82 13.12 15.39 3.49
N GLY A 83 13.50 14.72 2.42
CA GLY A 83 14.60 15.12 1.54
C GLY A 83 14.15 16.03 0.41
N THR A 84 14.55 15.67 -0.80
CA THR A 84 14.14 16.35 -2.04
C THR A 84 13.67 15.36 -3.08
N THR A 85 13.16 15.83 -4.20
CA THR A 85 12.77 14.97 -5.33
C THR A 85 13.95 14.21 -5.96
N THR A 86 15.18 14.70 -5.80
CA THR A 86 16.40 14.10 -6.35
C THR A 86 17.25 13.37 -5.30
N GLU A 87 17.11 13.73 -4.04
CA GLU A 87 17.82 13.15 -2.91
C GLU A 87 16.82 12.83 -1.79
N PRO A 88 16.04 11.73 -1.92
CA PRO A 88 15.04 11.37 -0.94
C PRO A 88 15.69 10.94 0.39
N SER A 89 15.07 11.35 1.49
CA SER A 89 15.45 11.00 2.85
C SER A 89 14.23 10.54 3.61
N PHE A 90 14.11 9.24 3.82
CA PHE A 90 12.94 8.66 4.47
C PHE A 90 13.15 8.48 5.97
N TYR A 91 12.12 8.79 6.74
CA TYR A 91 12.04 8.45 8.16
C TYR A 91 10.73 7.74 8.46
N LEU A 92 10.74 6.82 9.41
CA LEU A 92 9.54 6.14 9.88
C LEU A 92 8.65 7.16 10.60
N ALA A 93 7.50 7.46 10.02
CA ALA A 93 6.53 8.41 10.56
C ALA A 93 5.44 7.68 11.38
N ASP A 94 5.05 6.48 10.94
CA ASP A 94 4.03 5.67 11.60
C ASP A 94 4.27 4.18 11.27
N ASP A 95 4.34 3.30 12.27
CA ASP A 95 4.56 1.86 12.12
C ASP A 95 3.26 1.03 12.15
N ASP A 96 2.13 1.68 12.40
CA ASP A 96 0.77 1.13 12.27
C ASP A 96 -0.14 2.12 11.53
N PHE A 97 0.30 2.52 10.34
CA PHE A 97 -0.34 3.55 9.54
C PHE A 97 -1.83 3.29 9.33
N ALA A 98 -2.63 4.30 9.63
CA ALA A 98 -4.09 4.26 9.63
C ALA A 98 -4.70 3.20 10.59
N GLY A 99 -3.96 2.72 11.60
CA GLY A 99 -4.43 1.75 12.57
C GLY A 99 -4.76 0.38 11.97
N THR A 100 -4.06 0.01 10.90
CA THR A 100 -4.38 -1.17 10.08
C THR A 100 -4.17 -2.50 10.82
N SER A 101 -3.35 -2.54 11.88
CA SER A 101 -3.20 -3.71 12.75
C SER A 101 -4.52 -4.16 13.39
N SER A 102 -5.42 -3.21 13.63
CA SER A 102 -6.75 -3.46 14.21
C SER A 102 -7.71 -4.23 13.29
N LEU A 103 -7.38 -4.39 12.02
CA LEU A 103 -8.15 -5.20 11.07
C LEU A 103 -7.99 -6.70 11.31
N PHE A 104 -6.90 -7.14 11.96
CA PHE A 104 -6.56 -8.55 12.19
C PHE A 104 -6.50 -9.39 10.90
N LEU A 105 -6.13 -8.75 9.79
CA LEU A 105 -5.95 -9.38 8.48
C LEU A 105 -4.48 -9.65 8.19
N LYS A 106 -4.21 -10.43 7.16
CA LYS A 106 -2.88 -10.70 6.64
C LYS A 106 -2.76 -10.27 5.20
N GLY A 107 -1.51 -10.01 4.78
CA GLY A 107 -1.25 -9.64 3.41
C GLY A 107 -1.89 -8.31 3.06
N LEU A 108 -1.45 -7.23 3.69
CA LEU A 108 -1.97 -5.90 3.46
C LEU A 108 -1.24 -5.23 2.29
N TYR A 109 -1.98 -4.91 1.23
CA TYR A 109 -1.47 -4.35 -0.03
C TYR A 109 -2.12 -2.99 -0.30
N PRO A 110 -1.44 -1.86 0.00
CA PRO A 110 -2.02 -0.54 -0.19
C PRO A 110 -1.96 -0.07 -1.64
N ALA A 111 -3.00 0.64 -2.08
CA ALA A 111 -3.02 1.46 -3.29
C ALA A 111 -3.62 2.82 -2.96
N PHE A 112 -3.13 3.87 -3.61
CA PHE A 112 -3.53 5.24 -3.34
C PHE A 112 -4.11 5.91 -4.58
N GLY A 113 -5.10 6.78 -4.37
CA GLY A 113 -5.71 7.61 -5.41
C GLY A 113 -6.90 8.38 -4.87
N ASP A 114 -7.22 9.49 -5.49
CA ASP A 114 -8.41 10.27 -5.16
C ASP A 114 -9.66 9.53 -5.69
N LEU A 115 -10.39 8.88 -4.78
CA LEU A 115 -11.57 8.08 -5.09
C LEU A 115 -12.90 8.83 -4.80
N ASN A 116 -12.82 10.01 -4.20
CA ASN A 116 -13.99 10.82 -3.89
C ASN A 116 -13.98 12.19 -4.59
N GLY A 117 -12.89 12.53 -5.29
CA GLY A 117 -12.73 13.77 -6.07
C GLY A 117 -12.49 15.02 -5.24
N ASP A 118 -11.98 14.85 -4.02
CA ASP A 118 -11.68 15.98 -3.13
C ASP A 118 -10.23 16.48 -3.26
N GLY A 119 -9.45 15.86 -4.14
CA GLY A 119 -8.06 16.20 -4.41
C GLY A 119 -7.06 15.62 -3.43
N ARG A 120 -7.50 14.85 -2.43
CA ARG A 120 -6.62 14.14 -1.49
C ARG A 120 -6.56 12.65 -1.85
N PRO A 121 -5.38 12.02 -1.75
CA PRO A 121 -5.30 10.59 -2.02
C PRO A 121 -5.96 9.78 -0.90
N ASP A 122 -6.98 9.03 -1.27
CA ASP A 122 -7.56 7.97 -0.44
C ASP A 122 -6.70 6.72 -0.50
N MET A 123 -6.94 5.75 0.38
CA MET A 123 -6.26 4.46 0.36
C MET A 123 -7.27 3.33 0.12
N LEU A 124 -6.94 2.45 -0.82
CA LEU A 124 -7.61 1.18 -1.04
C LEU A 124 -6.66 0.05 -0.65
N LEU A 125 -7.08 -0.77 0.30
CA LEU A 125 -6.24 -1.82 0.87
C LEU A 125 -6.77 -3.19 0.45
N GLY A 126 -5.94 -3.97 -0.25
CA GLY A 126 -6.18 -5.39 -0.51
C GLY A 126 -5.67 -6.26 0.64
N ASN A 127 -6.15 -7.50 0.72
CA ASN A 127 -5.86 -8.38 1.84
C ASN A 127 -6.00 -9.88 1.50
N GLU A 128 -5.75 -10.75 2.50
CA GLU A 128 -5.81 -12.21 2.35
C GLU A 128 -7.18 -12.75 1.93
N ASN A 129 -8.27 -12.06 2.25
CA ASN A 129 -9.63 -12.51 1.92
C ASN A 129 -9.99 -12.27 0.46
N GLY A 130 -9.30 -11.32 -0.22
CA GLY A 130 -9.54 -10.97 -1.62
C GLY A 130 -10.46 -9.78 -1.83
N ASP A 131 -11.11 -9.29 -0.79
CA ASP A 131 -11.88 -8.06 -0.83
C ASP A 131 -10.99 -6.81 -0.70
N PHE A 132 -11.62 -5.63 -0.71
CA PHE A 132 -10.92 -4.36 -0.57
C PHE A 132 -11.49 -3.56 0.57
N ILE A 133 -10.61 -2.81 1.27
CA ILE A 133 -10.98 -1.91 2.35
C ILE A 133 -10.65 -0.49 1.92
N TYR A 134 -11.62 0.39 2.01
CA TYR A 134 -11.47 1.80 1.62
C TYR A 134 -11.28 2.68 2.85
N TYR A 135 -10.28 3.55 2.77
CA TYR A 135 -9.98 4.57 3.76
C TYR A 135 -10.05 5.94 3.09
N GLN A 136 -11.03 6.74 3.47
CA GLN A 136 -11.15 8.11 3.01
C GLN A 136 -10.14 9.02 3.71
N ASN A 137 -9.37 9.77 2.95
CA ASN A 137 -8.48 10.78 3.49
C ASN A 137 -9.28 12.03 3.92
N ILE A 138 -9.22 12.33 5.23
CA ILE A 138 -9.90 13.49 5.83
C ILE A 138 -8.91 14.53 6.38
N SER A 139 -7.65 14.49 5.95
CA SER A 139 -6.62 15.45 6.36
C SER A 139 -7.05 16.89 6.05
N SER A 140 -6.72 17.82 6.93
CA SER A 140 -7.03 19.24 6.75
C SER A 140 -5.92 20.02 6.02
N GLY A 141 -4.77 19.39 5.75
CA GLY A 141 -3.59 20.00 5.11
C GLY A 141 -2.72 18.94 4.43
N ALA A 142 -1.67 19.42 3.76
CA ALA A 142 -0.73 18.62 2.98
C ALA A 142 0.57 18.30 3.74
N GLU A 143 0.61 18.45 5.05
CA GLU A 143 1.82 18.18 5.83
C GLU A 143 1.58 17.10 6.88
N GLY A 144 2.61 16.29 7.11
CA GLY A 144 2.62 15.27 8.15
C GLY A 144 1.91 13.97 7.77
N VAL A 145 1.56 13.18 8.77
CA VAL A 145 0.90 11.89 8.59
C VAL A 145 -0.56 12.12 8.19
N PRO A 146 -1.03 11.55 7.05
CA PRO A 146 -2.43 11.66 6.65
C PRO A 146 -3.38 11.07 7.67
N VAL A 147 -4.55 11.70 7.83
CA VAL A 147 -5.63 11.25 8.71
C VAL A 147 -6.72 10.60 7.85
N TYR A 148 -7.08 9.39 8.19
CA TYR A 148 -8.15 8.66 7.52
C TYR A 148 -9.39 8.53 8.38
N ALA A 149 -10.55 8.53 7.74
CA ALA A 149 -11.81 8.16 8.37
C ALA A 149 -11.80 6.67 8.74
N ALA A 150 -12.80 6.24 9.54
CA ALA A 150 -13.00 4.82 9.81
C ALA A 150 -13.12 4.02 8.51
N PRO A 151 -12.48 2.84 8.42
CA PRO A 151 -12.45 2.06 7.19
C PRO A 151 -13.84 1.56 6.77
N GLN A 152 -14.11 1.60 5.48
CA GLN A 152 -15.23 0.92 4.86
C GLN A 152 -14.77 -0.47 4.42
N LEU A 153 -15.21 -1.50 5.13
CA LEU A 153 -14.91 -2.90 4.82
C LEU A 153 -15.67 -3.35 3.56
N SER A 154 -15.10 -4.31 2.85
CA SER A 154 -15.69 -4.91 1.63
C SER A 154 -16.19 -3.86 0.64
N TYR A 155 -15.28 -2.94 0.29
CA TYR A 155 -15.58 -1.80 -0.57
C TYR A 155 -16.32 -2.21 -1.85
N GLN A 156 -17.54 -1.68 -2.02
CA GLN A 156 -18.48 -1.97 -3.13
C GLN A 156 -18.78 -3.47 -3.33
N GLY A 157 -18.48 -4.34 -2.38
CA GLY A 157 -18.64 -5.79 -2.52
C GLY A 157 -17.71 -6.42 -3.56
N LEU A 158 -16.61 -5.77 -3.90
CA LEU A 158 -15.62 -6.27 -4.85
C LEU A 158 -14.81 -7.40 -4.25
N ASP A 159 -14.50 -8.40 -5.07
CA ASP A 159 -13.68 -9.55 -4.72
C ASP A 159 -12.79 -9.91 -5.92
N ALA A 160 -11.49 -9.92 -5.71
CA ALA A 160 -10.50 -10.31 -6.72
C ALA A 160 -9.97 -11.74 -6.53
N GLY A 161 -10.45 -12.46 -5.53
CA GLY A 161 -9.87 -13.71 -5.05
C GLY A 161 -8.75 -13.48 -4.03
N ALA A 162 -8.44 -14.51 -3.25
CA ALA A 162 -7.51 -14.43 -2.12
C ALA A 162 -6.22 -13.67 -2.42
N TYR A 163 -5.76 -12.88 -1.46
CA TYR A 163 -4.57 -12.01 -1.57
C TYR A 163 -4.71 -10.98 -2.69
N SER A 164 -5.77 -10.17 -2.63
CA SER A 164 -5.97 -9.06 -3.55
C SER A 164 -4.84 -8.04 -3.46
N THR A 165 -4.28 -7.66 -4.61
CA THR A 165 -3.19 -6.70 -4.74
C THR A 165 -3.62 -5.55 -5.66
N PRO A 166 -4.33 -4.53 -5.11
CA PRO A 166 -4.94 -3.48 -5.91
C PRO A 166 -3.91 -2.52 -6.51
N VAL A 167 -4.24 -2.01 -7.68
CA VAL A 167 -3.58 -0.86 -8.31
C VAL A 167 -4.66 0.01 -8.95
N LEU A 168 -4.67 1.28 -8.61
CA LEU A 168 -5.51 2.28 -9.28
C LEU A 168 -4.73 2.82 -10.49
N VAL A 169 -5.27 2.64 -11.69
CA VAL A 169 -4.57 2.98 -12.92
C VAL A 169 -5.51 3.63 -13.93
N LYS A 170 -5.03 4.69 -14.57
CA LYS A 170 -5.71 5.28 -15.72
C LYS A 170 -5.12 4.69 -16.99
N LEU A 171 -5.89 3.82 -17.65
CA LEU A 171 -5.45 3.17 -18.89
C LEU A 171 -5.57 4.12 -20.09
N PRO A 172 -4.71 3.94 -21.13
CA PRO A 172 -4.82 4.73 -22.35
C PRO A 172 -6.21 4.60 -23.00
N GLY A 173 -6.82 5.74 -23.30
CA GLY A 173 -8.17 5.80 -23.88
C GLY A 173 -9.31 5.79 -22.87
N GLU A 174 -9.06 5.51 -21.59
CA GLU A 174 -10.07 5.63 -20.53
C GLU A 174 -10.08 7.04 -19.91
N SER A 175 -11.25 7.55 -19.61
CA SER A 175 -11.42 8.86 -18.97
C SER A 175 -11.29 8.78 -17.45
N LEU A 176 -11.60 7.63 -16.86
CA LEU A 176 -11.62 7.38 -15.42
C LEU A 176 -10.56 6.35 -15.03
N PRO A 177 -10.02 6.41 -13.81
CA PRO A 177 -9.15 5.37 -13.30
C PRO A 177 -9.92 4.06 -13.10
N ALA A 178 -9.32 2.95 -13.46
CA ALA A 178 -9.79 1.60 -13.20
C ALA A 178 -9.06 1.00 -11.99
N LEU A 179 -9.63 -0.04 -11.40
CA LEU A 179 -8.98 -0.86 -10.40
C LEU A 179 -8.53 -2.18 -11.06
N VAL A 180 -7.23 -2.46 -10.98
CA VAL A 180 -6.65 -3.74 -11.38
C VAL A 180 -6.14 -4.43 -10.13
N SER A 181 -6.41 -5.71 -9.98
CA SER A 181 -5.90 -6.48 -8.84
C SER A 181 -5.37 -7.83 -9.28
N GLY A 182 -4.18 -8.17 -8.79
CA GLY A 182 -3.71 -9.56 -8.80
C GLY A 182 -4.33 -10.37 -7.66
N ASN A 183 -4.18 -11.70 -7.72
CA ASN A 183 -4.59 -12.61 -6.67
C ASN A 183 -3.63 -13.79 -6.50
N ALA A 184 -3.85 -14.62 -5.48
CA ALA A 184 -3.02 -15.80 -5.18
C ALA A 184 -3.03 -16.88 -6.27
N GLU A 185 -4.02 -16.89 -7.17
CA GLU A 185 -4.10 -17.83 -8.30
C GLU A 185 -3.27 -17.37 -9.51
N GLY A 186 -2.60 -16.22 -9.41
CA GLY A 186 -1.84 -15.61 -10.51
C GLY A 186 -2.74 -14.97 -11.58
N LYS A 187 -3.98 -14.67 -11.25
CA LYS A 187 -4.93 -14.01 -12.15
C LYS A 187 -4.91 -12.49 -11.92
N LEU A 188 -5.25 -11.74 -12.98
CA LEU A 188 -5.54 -10.33 -12.91
C LEU A 188 -7.05 -10.11 -13.07
N CYS A 189 -7.63 -9.39 -12.12
CA CYS A 189 -9.00 -8.90 -12.15
C CYS A 189 -8.99 -7.43 -12.59
N TYR A 190 -9.79 -7.09 -13.58
CA TYR A 190 -9.96 -5.73 -14.05
C TYR A 190 -11.35 -5.23 -13.71
N PHE A 191 -11.43 -4.27 -12.83
CA PHE A 191 -12.69 -3.63 -12.45
C PHE A 191 -12.79 -2.28 -13.15
N LYS A 192 -13.68 -2.21 -14.14
CA LYS A 192 -13.94 -0.97 -14.88
C LYS A 192 -14.68 0.02 -14.00
N ASN A 193 -14.26 1.28 -14.05
CA ASN A 193 -15.03 2.36 -13.42
C ASN A 193 -16.12 2.87 -14.38
N SER A 194 -17.37 2.62 -14.04
CA SER A 194 -18.55 3.10 -14.76
C SER A 194 -19.22 4.31 -14.10
N GLY A 195 -18.68 4.78 -12.98
CA GLY A 195 -19.17 5.94 -12.24
C GLY A 195 -18.60 7.26 -12.75
N THR A 196 -18.19 8.10 -11.82
CA THR A 196 -17.53 9.39 -12.09
C THR A 196 -16.17 9.44 -11.39
N ILE A 197 -15.41 10.53 -11.60
CA ILE A 197 -14.14 10.75 -10.88
C ILE A 197 -14.38 10.96 -9.37
N THR A 198 -15.52 11.56 -8.99
CA THR A 198 -15.88 11.86 -7.60
C THR A 198 -16.74 10.77 -6.93
N SER A 199 -17.20 9.81 -7.70
CA SER A 199 -18.01 8.70 -7.22
C SER A 199 -17.81 7.49 -8.14
N PRO A 200 -16.66 6.79 -8.00
CA PRO A 200 -16.38 5.63 -8.82
C PRO A 200 -17.35 4.49 -8.51
N VAL A 201 -17.71 3.75 -9.55
CA VAL A 201 -18.49 2.51 -9.47
C VAL A 201 -17.71 1.45 -10.22
N PHE A 202 -17.07 0.55 -9.49
CA PHE A 202 -16.25 -0.51 -10.06
C PHE A 202 -17.08 -1.77 -10.31
N SER A 203 -16.86 -2.40 -11.45
CA SER A 203 -17.45 -3.71 -11.78
C SER A 203 -16.47 -4.53 -12.62
N LEU A 204 -16.45 -5.84 -12.40
CA LEU A 204 -15.63 -6.82 -13.13
C LEU A 204 -16.10 -6.94 -14.59
#